data_cf97841e1173fd6a259ae7606fc183bc
#
_entry.id   cf97841e1173fd6a259ae7606fc183bc
#
_cell.length_a   1.000
_cell.length_b   1.000
_cell.length_c   1.000
_cell.angle_alpha   90.00
_cell.angle_beta   90.00
_cell.angle_gamma   90.00
#
_symmetry.space_group_name_H-M   'P 1'
#
loop_
_entity.id
_entity.type
_entity.pdbx_description
1 polymer ?
#
loop_
_entity_poly.entity_id
_entity_poly.type
_entity_poly.pdbx_seq_one_letter_code
_entity_poly.pdbx_strand_id
1 'polypeptide(L)'
;DELATMCRLVQEAVRAGAIGFSTSRTHKLFTDMPVASAVSEWNEVRSIVNAMGECGAGIFELAGDITEGDPEATQEYHDRILALSVESGVPMTWGVTAAEGAEEYWRGKLALLDETAARGGRMFAQAHSRTIDVLYSFETRTPFDSWDHWKEIRELPLNQQIEKLKDAEVRKKLID
;
A
#
# COMPACT_ATOMS: atom_id res chain seq x y z
N ASP A 1 15.37 20.01 -12.50
CA ASP A 1 14.64 18.78 -12.65
C ASP A 1 14.26 18.24 -11.26
N GLU A 2 12.95 18.09 -10.98
CA GLU A 2 12.40 17.75 -9.66
C GLU A 2 12.85 16.35 -9.23
N LEU A 3 12.81 15.37 -10.11
CA LEU A 3 13.22 13.99 -9.81
C LEU A 3 14.70 13.91 -9.42
N ALA A 4 15.58 14.62 -10.12
CA ALA A 4 17.00 14.69 -9.76
C ALA A 4 17.20 15.34 -8.36
N THR A 5 16.36 16.32 -8.04
CA THR A 5 16.38 16.95 -6.71
C THR A 5 15.91 15.97 -5.63
N MET A 6 14.85 15.19 -5.87
CA MET A 6 14.37 14.16 -4.93
C MET A 6 15.45 13.11 -4.68
N CYS A 7 16.09 12.59 -5.72
CA CYS A 7 17.19 11.63 -5.61
C CYS A 7 18.34 12.19 -4.75
N ARG A 8 18.78 13.43 -5.02
CA ARG A 8 19.83 14.07 -4.26
C ARG A 8 19.45 14.24 -2.77
N LEU A 9 18.22 14.68 -2.48
CA LEU A 9 17.74 14.87 -1.11
C LEU A 9 17.71 13.55 -0.33
N VAL A 10 17.28 12.44 -0.96
CA VAL A 10 17.30 11.12 -0.33
C VAL A 10 18.74 10.68 -0.05
N GLN A 11 19.65 10.87 -0.99
CA GLN A 11 21.07 10.57 -0.77
C GLN A 11 21.68 11.40 0.38
N GLU A 12 21.38 12.70 0.44
CA GLU A 12 21.83 13.57 1.53
C GLU A 12 21.27 13.11 2.87
N ALA A 13 19.97 12.76 2.93
CA ALA A 13 19.35 12.27 4.15
C ALA A 13 19.98 10.95 4.65
N VAL A 14 20.22 9.98 3.75
CA VAL A 14 20.86 8.71 4.10
C VAL A 14 22.30 8.93 4.59
N ARG A 15 23.08 9.80 3.93
CA ARG A 15 24.43 10.17 4.38
C ARG A 15 24.42 10.90 5.73
N ALA A 16 23.36 11.62 6.05
CA ALA A 16 23.16 12.28 7.33
C ALA A 16 22.65 11.35 8.45
N GLY A 17 22.38 10.05 8.14
CA GLY A 17 21.98 9.05 9.11
C GLY A 17 20.50 8.63 9.06
N ALA A 18 19.75 9.01 8.03
CA ALA A 18 18.42 8.45 7.81
C ALA A 18 18.53 6.93 7.54
N ILE A 19 17.59 6.16 8.13
CA ILE A 19 17.60 4.69 8.02
C ILE A 19 17.11 4.19 6.67
N GLY A 20 16.46 5.03 5.85
CA GLY A 20 15.97 4.65 4.54
C GLY A 20 14.93 5.61 3.98
N PHE A 21 14.21 5.12 2.97
CA PHE A 21 13.11 5.81 2.30
C PHE A 21 11.85 4.95 2.36
N SER A 22 10.73 5.58 2.71
CA SER A 22 9.42 4.93 2.74
C SER A 22 8.44 5.68 1.87
N THR A 23 7.59 4.94 1.15
CA THR A 23 6.51 5.52 0.34
C THR A 23 5.26 4.65 0.36
N SER A 24 4.13 5.24 -0.04
CA SER A 24 2.86 4.54 -0.13
C SER A 24 2.21 4.77 -1.48
N ARG A 25 1.69 3.66 -2.05
CA ARG A 25 0.92 3.65 -3.28
C ARG A 25 -0.60 3.57 -3.04
N THR A 26 -1.04 3.46 -1.79
CA THR A 26 -2.43 3.17 -1.44
C THR A 26 -3.09 4.21 -0.55
N HIS A 27 -2.32 5.13 0.02
CA HIS A 27 -2.87 6.14 0.90
C HIS A 27 -3.70 7.19 0.13
N LYS A 28 -4.76 7.62 0.78
CA LYS A 28 -5.62 8.71 0.31
C LYS A 28 -5.78 9.75 1.40
N LEU A 29 -6.07 10.98 1.00
CA LEU A 29 -6.51 12.03 1.91
C LEU A 29 -7.89 11.69 2.50
N PHE A 30 -8.28 12.37 3.56
CA PHE A 30 -9.64 12.24 4.13
C PHE A 30 -10.75 12.62 3.12
N THR A 31 -10.41 13.35 2.05
CA THR A 31 -11.29 13.69 0.93
C THR A 31 -11.38 12.60 -0.15
N ASP A 32 -10.85 11.39 0.09
CA ASP A 32 -10.71 10.30 -0.87
C ASP A 32 -9.75 10.55 -2.04
N MET A 33 -9.17 11.73 -2.14
CA MET A 33 -8.13 12.01 -3.13
C MET A 33 -6.86 11.22 -2.81
N PRO A 34 -6.22 10.60 -3.80
CA PRO A 34 -4.94 9.93 -3.58
C PRO A 34 -3.86 10.95 -3.18
N VAL A 35 -2.94 10.52 -2.32
CA VAL A 35 -1.73 11.31 -2.05
C VAL A 35 -0.79 11.31 -3.25
N ALA A 36 0.10 12.30 -3.34
CA ALA A 36 0.99 12.46 -4.51
C ALA A 36 1.79 11.17 -4.82
N SER A 37 2.31 10.49 -3.80
CA SER A 37 3.05 9.23 -3.98
C SER A 37 2.21 8.08 -4.56
N ALA A 38 0.89 8.09 -4.34
CA ALA A 38 -0.01 7.06 -4.87
C ALA A 38 -0.27 7.21 -6.37
N VAL A 39 -0.08 8.41 -6.92
CA VAL A 39 -0.29 8.73 -8.36
C VAL A 39 1.00 8.97 -9.11
N SER A 40 2.15 8.94 -8.43
CA SER A 40 3.45 9.12 -9.09
C SER A 40 3.76 7.94 -10.02
N GLU A 41 4.49 8.23 -11.09
CA GLU A 41 4.99 7.21 -12.00
C GLU A 41 5.94 6.25 -11.26
N TRP A 42 5.91 4.95 -11.63
CA TRP A 42 6.81 3.98 -11.03
C TRP A 42 8.30 4.35 -11.18
N ASN A 43 8.64 5.03 -12.28
CA ASN A 43 10.01 5.50 -12.51
C ASN A 43 10.51 6.48 -11.44
N GLU A 44 9.61 7.23 -10.79
CA GLU A 44 9.99 8.11 -9.68
C GLU A 44 10.51 7.27 -8.49
N VAL A 45 9.73 6.28 -8.05
CA VAL A 45 10.11 5.38 -6.97
C VAL A 45 11.42 4.65 -7.31
N ARG A 46 11.50 4.09 -8.53
CA ARG A 46 12.67 3.38 -9.03
C ARG A 46 13.94 4.25 -9.00
N SER A 47 13.85 5.48 -9.46
CA SER A 47 14.98 6.42 -9.51
C SER A 47 15.47 6.79 -8.10
N ILE A 48 14.55 7.07 -7.18
CA ILE A 48 14.88 7.41 -5.79
C ILE A 48 15.55 6.24 -5.08
N VAL A 49 15.01 5.01 -5.23
CA VAL A 49 15.57 3.81 -4.58
C VAL A 49 16.93 3.46 -5.16
N ASN A 50 17.12 3.56 -6.48
CA ASN A 50 18.44 3.35 -7.09
C ASN A 50 19.45 4.40 -6.62
N ALA A 51 19.08 5.66 -6.52
CA ALA A 51 19.94 6.70 -5.97
C ALA A 51 20.33 6.44 -4.50
N MET A 52 19.42 5.88 -3.70
CA MET A 52 19.73 5.42 -2.34
C MET A 52 20.70 4.24 -2.38
N GLY A 53 20.55 3.29 -3.31
CA GLY A 53 21.46 2.16 -3.49
C GLY A 53 22.92 2.58 -3.75
N GLU A 54 23.15 3.68 -4.46
CA GLU A 54 24.48 4.26 -4.68
C GLU A 54 25.17 4.69 -3.36
N CYS A 55 24.41 4.93 -2.31
CA CYS A 55 24.97 5.23 -0.99
C CYS A 55 25.47 3.98 -0.25
N GLY A 56 25.15 2.77 -0.72
CA GLY A 56 25.46 1.51 -0.05
C GLY A 56 24.80 1.32 1.31
N ALA A 57 23.77 2.10 1.61
CA ALA A 57 23.07 2.13 2.89
C ALA A 57 21.57 2.42 2.69
N GLY A 58 20.77 2.16 3.72
CA GLY A 58 19.34 2.44 3.73
C GLY A 58 18.49 1.21 3.49
N ILE A 59 17.21 1.33 3.83
CA ILE A 59 16.15 0.34 3.63
C ILE A 59 15.02 1.03 2.88
N PHE A 60 14.44 0.36 1.90
CA PHE A 60 13.23 0.83 1.24
C PHE A 60 12.00 0.14 1.83
N GLU A 61 11.03 0.92 2.31
CA GLU A 61 9.75 0.42 2.79
C GLU A 61 8.61 0.85 1.86
N LEU A 62 7.78 -0.10 1.44
CA LEU A 62 6.71 0.14 0.49
C LEU A 62 5.36 -0.34 1.05
N ALA A 63 4.43 0.61 1.24
CA ALA A 63 3.01 0.27 1.24
C ALA A 63 2.53 0.21 -0.22
N GLY A 64 2.59 -0.99 -0.78
CA GLY A 64 2.47 -1.24 -2.22
C GLY A 64 1.05 -1.18 -2.77
N ASP A 65 0.92 -1.45 -4.05
CA ASP A 65 -0.36 -1.48 -4.75
C ASP A 65 -1.28 -2.57 -4.19
N ILE A 66 -2.58 -2.31 -4.14
CA ILE A 66 -3.60 -3.32 -3.82
C ILE A 66 -3.97 -3.99 -5.14
N THR A 67 -3.54 -5.23 -5.31
CA THR A 67 -3.74 -6.02 -6.53
C THR A 67 -4.55 -7.29 -6.28
N GLU A 68 -5.07 -7.47 -5.06
CA GLU A 68 -5.90 -8.61 -4.70
C GLU A 68 -7.13 -8.71 -5.61
N GLY A 69 -7.34 -9.90 -6.18
CA GLY A 69 -8.42 -10.15 -7.13
C GLY A 69 -8.07 -9.86 -8.60
N ASP A 70 -6.88 -9.34 -8.88
CA ASP A 70 -6.35 -9.10 -10.22
C ASP A 70 -4.98 -9.81 -10.39
N PRO A 71 -4.94 -11.02 -10.95
CA PRO A 71 -3.70 -11.78 -11.09
C PRO A 71 -2.67 -11.11 -12.02
N GLU A 72 -3.12 -10.42 -13.07
CA GLU A 72 -2.22 -9.75 -14.02
C GLU A 72 -1.54 -8.54 -13.35
N ALA A 73 -2.32 -7.68 -12.69
CA ALA A 73 -1.78 -6.57 -11.91
C ALA A 73 -0.88 -7.05 -10.77
N THR A 74 -1.20 -8.19 -10.14
CA THR A 74 -0.36 -8.80 -9.09
C THR A 74 0.99 -9.22 -9.65
N GLN A 75 1.01 -9.90 -10.80
CA GLN A 75 2.25 -10.35 -11.43
C GLN A 75 3.10 -9.14 -11.86
N GLU A 76 2.50 -8.14 -12.51
CA GLU A 76 3.20 -6.92 -12.90
C GLU A 76 3.82 -6.19 -11.70
N TYR A 77 3.08 -6.11 -10.60
CA TYR A 77 3.58 -5.52 -9.37
C TYR A 77 4.74 -6.31 -8.77
N HIS A 78 4.64 -7.65 -8.72
CA HIS A 78 5.71 -8.52 -8.24
C HIS A 78 6.98 -8.38 -9.09
N ASP A 79 6.84 -8.38 -10.40
CA ASP A 79 7.97 -8.22 -11.33
C ASP A 79 8.70 -6.88 -11.11
N ARG A 80 7.95 -5.80 -10.89
CA ARG A 80 8.50 -4.46 -10.64
C ARG A 80 9.31 -4.39 -9.36
N ILE A 81 8.76 -4.89 -8.24
CA ILE A 81 9.45 -4.81 -6.94
C ILE A 81 10.63 -5.78 -6.87
N LEU A 82 10.53 -6.95 -7.48
CA LEU A 82 11.64 -7.88 -7.62
C LEU A 82 12.78 -7.26 -8.41
N ALA A 83 12.49 -6.71 -9.60
CA ALA A 83 13.48 -6.03 -10.43
C ALA A 83 14.16 -4.90 -9.65
N LEU A 84 13.39 -4.07 -8.94
CA LEU A 84 13.92 -2.97 -8.14
C LEU A 84 14.84 -3.45 -7.01
N SER A 85 14.47 -4.54 -6.32
CA SER A 85 15.31 -5.12 -5.26
C SER A 85 16.66 -5.60 -5.79
N VAL A 86 16.66 -6.25 -6.96
CA VAL A 86 17.88 -6.78 -7.59
C VAL A 86 18.76 -5.66 -8.15
N GLU A 87 18.16 -4.71 -8.90
CA GLU A 87 18.93 -3.65 -9.56
C GLU A 87 19.52 -2.63 -8.59
N SER A 88 18.79 -2.26 -7.54
CA SER A 88 19.26 -1.28 -6.56
C SER A 88 20.18 -1.87 -5.50
N GLY A 89 20.07 -3.16 -5.22
CA GLY A 89 20.73 -3.85 -4.10
C GLY A 89 20.26 -3.35 -2.72
N VAL A 90 19.25 -2.48 -2.66
CA VAL A 90 18.68 -1.95 -1.41
C VAL A 90 17.81 -3.02 -0.76
N PRO A 91 17.93 -3.27 0.55
CA PRO A 91 16.97 -4.09 1.28
C PRO A 91 15.58 -3.47 1.18
N MET A 92 14.59 -4.26 0.80
CA MET A 92 13.19 -3.83 0.72
C MET A 92 12.35 -4.51 1.78
N THR A 93 11.37 -3.78 2.32
CA THR A 93 10.39 -4.35 3.26
C THR A 93 8.97 -3.88 2.92
N TRP A 94 8.00 -4.74 3.17
CA TRP A 94 6.58 -4.49 2.91
C TRP A 94 5.68 -5.42 3.71
N GLY A 95 4.40 -5.04 3.85
CA GLY A 95 3.46 -5.77 4.69
C GLY A 95 2.88 -7.02 4.02
N VAL A 96 2.80 -8.12 4.78
CA VAL A 96 2.02 -9.32 4.42
C VAL A 96 0.96 -9.55 5.48
N THR A 97 -0.29 -9.68 5.04
CA THR A 97 -1.41 -10.06 5.88
C THR A 97 -1.96 -11.38 5.39
N ALA A 98 -1.93 -12.39 6.25
CA ALA A 98 -2.58 -13.66 5.99
C ALA A 98 -4.07 -13.51 6.33
N ALA A 99 -4.92 -13.55 5.31
CA ALA A 99 -6.37 -13.50 5.45
C ALA A 99 -6.97 -14.83 5.02
N GLU A 100 -8.03 -15.26 5.71
CA GLU A 100 -8.84 -16.42 5.30
C GLU A 100 -9.51 -16.12 3.96
N GLY A 101 -9.48 -17.09 3.04
CA GLY A 101 -10.02 -16.95 1.68
C GLY A 101 -9.11 -16.21 0.68
N ALA A 102 -7.94 -15.73 1.11
CA ALA A 102 -6.94 -15.09 0.27
C ALA A 102 -5.58 -15.83 0.28
N GLU A 103 -5.61 -17.15 0.48
CA GLU A 103 -4.41 -17.97 0.67
C GLU A 103 -3.45 -17.93 -0.52
N GLU A 104 -3.97 -17.97 -1.71
CA GLU A 104 -3.16 -17.90 -2.93
C GLU A 104 -2.41 -16.56 -3.03
N TYR A 105 -3.09 -15.46 -2.72
CA TYR A 105 -2.53 -14.13 -2.78
C TYR A 105 -1.37 -13.92 -1.79
N TRP A 106 -1.56 -14.21 -0.49
CA TRP A 106 -0.48 -13.99 0.46
C TRP A 106 0.63 -15.03 0.37
N ARG A 107 0.34 -16.28 -0.07
CA ARG A 107 1.40 -17.27 -0.38
C ARG A 107 2.23 -16.86 -1.58
N GLY A 108 1.62 -16.27 -2.62
CA GLY A 108 2.34 -15.67 -3.74
C GLY A 108 3.32 -14.59 -3.29
N LYS A 109 2.90 -13.75 -2.34
CA LYS A 109 3.79 -12.75 -1.72
C LYS A 109 4.98 -13.40 -0.98
N LEU A 110 4.80 -14.51 -0.29
CA LEU A 110 5.91 -15.22 0.35
C LEU A 110 6.85 -15.88 -0.68
N ALA A 111 6.29 -16.48 -1.73
CA ALA A 111 7.08 -17.05 -2.82
C ALA A 111 7.97 -16.01 -3.51
N LEU A 112 7.48 -14.76 -3.64
CA LEU A 112 8.27 -13.65 -4.17
C LEU A 112 9.54 -13.36 -3.35
N LEU A 113 9.53 -13.58 -2.03
CA LEU A 113 10.73 -13.42 -1.20
C LEU A 113 11.82 -14.42 -1.59
N ASP A 114 11.42 -15.69 -1.76
CA ASP A 114 12.34 -16.76 -2.15
C ASP A 114 12.90 -16.52 -3.56
N GLU A 115 12.05 -16.11 -4.50
CA GLU A 115 12.46 -15.76 -5.86
C GLU A 115 13.42 -14.57 -5.88
N THR A 116 13.11 -13.52 -5.11
CA THR A 116 13.98 -12.34 -5.00
C THR A 116 15.36 -12.72 -4.44
N ALA A 117 15.39 -13.54 -3.40
CA ALA A 117 16.64 -14.02 -2.81
C ALA A 117 17.45 -14.88 -3.80
N ALA A 118 16.80 -15.76 -4.58
CA ALA A 118 17.43 -16.58 -5.60
C ALA A 118 18.08 -15.74 -6.72
N ARG A 119 17.55 -14.52 -6.96
CA ARG A 119 18.11 -13.57 -7.94
C ARG A 119 19.09 -12.56 -7.33
N GLY A 120 19.46 -12.72 -6.04
CA GLY A 120 20.43 -11.87 -5.35
C GLY A 120 19.87 -10.58 -4.77
N GLY A 121 18.55 -10.37 -4.82
CA GLY A 121 17.87 -9.27 -4.13
C GLY A 121 17.67 -9.55 -2.63
N ARG A 122 17.28 -8.52 -1.89
CA ARG A 122 17.03 -8.59 -0.45
C ARG A 122 15.65 -8.03 -0.12
N MET A 123 14.68 -8.90 0.12
CA MET A 123 13.30 -8.53 0.38
C MET A 123 12.80 -9.20 1.66
N PHE A 124 12.07 -8.46 2.49
CA PHE A 124 11.59 -8.90 3.79
C PHE A 124 10.10 -8.58 3.95
N ALA A 125 9.31 -9.56 4.35
CA ALA A 125 7.91 -9.35 4.69
C ALA A 125 7.76 -9.00 6.17
N GLN A 126 6.88 -8.06 6.47
CA GLN A 126 6.45 -7.72 7.83
C GLN A 126 5.04 -8.28 8.06
N ALA A 127 4.87 -9.09 9.07
CA ALA A 127 3.58 -9.60 9.49
C ALA A 127 3.23 -9.07 10.88
N HIS A 128 1.94 -8.84 11.11
CA HIS A 128 1.46 -8.48 12.44
C HIS A 128 1.53 -9.69 13.38
N SER A 129 1.98 -9.45 14.61
CA SER A 129 1.99 -10.46 15.69
C SER A 129 0.62 -10.58 16.41
N ARG A 130 -0.35 -9.76 16.03
CA ARG A 130 -1.71 -9.72 16.57
C ARG A 130 -2.72 -9.45 15.46
N THR A 131 -4.01 -9.54 15.78
CA THR A 131 -5.08 -9.09 14.89
C THR A 131 -4.94 -7.62 14.53
N ILE A 132 -5.41 -7.27 13.35
CA ILE A 132 -5.47 -5.88 12.89
C ILE A 132 -6.79 -5.29 13.38
N ASP A 133 -6.69 -4.27 14.23
CA ASP A 133 -7.85 -3.52 14.70
C ASP A 133 -7.92 -2.19 13.97
N VAL A 134 -9.07 -1.88 13.37
CA VAL A 134 -9.28 -0.65 12.63
C VAL A 134 -10.46 0.10 13.20
N LEU A 135 -10.28 1.38 13.51
CA LEU A 135 -11.36 2.27 13.89
C LEU A 135 -11.91 2.98 12.65
N TYR A 136 -13.17 2.73 12.36
CA TYR A 136 -13.89 3.38 11.26
C TYR A 136 -14.82 4.49 11.80
N SER A 137 -15.16 5.42 10.92
CA SER A 137 -16.08 6.52 11.26
C SER A 137 -16.98 6.84 10.07
N PHE A 138 -18.25 7.13 10.34
CA PHE A 138 -19.19 7.64 9.35
C PHE A 138 -18.80 9.03 8.82
N GLU A 139 -17.96 9.76 9.51
CA GLU A 139 -17.42 11.04 9.03
C GLU A 139 -16.32 10.85 7.98
N THR A 140 -15.64 9.69 7.99
CA THR A 140 -14.55 9.39 7.08
C THR A 140 -14.89 8.22 6.17
N ARG A 141 -14.61 7.00 6.61
CA ARG A 141 -14.84 5.77 5.85
C ARG A 141 -15.39 4.66 6.71
N THR A 142 -16.16 3.79 6.07
CA THR A 142 -16.56 2.49 6.62
C THR A 142 -16.14 1.36 5.65
N PRO A 143 -16.02 0.11 6.12
CA PRO A 143 -15.63 -1.02 5.26
C PRO A 143 -16.71 -1.38 4.24
N PHE A 144 -17.93 -0.85 4.37
CA PHE A 144 -19.08 -1.15 3.51
C PHE A 144 -19.40 -0.03 2.50
N ASP A 145 -18.59 1.01 2.43
CA ASP A 145 -18.87 2.19 1.57
C ASP A 145 -19.01 1.83 0.08
N SER A 146 -18.41 0.71 -0.35
CA SER A 146 -18.52 0.20 -1.72
C SER A 146 -19.75 -0.69 -1.97
N TRP A 147 -20.48 -1.11 -0.95
CA TRP A 147 -21.65 -1.97 -1.09
C TRP A 147 -22.84 -1.19 -1.62
N ASP A 148 -23.57 -1.75 -2.58
CA ASP A 148 -24.60 -1.02 -3.33
C ASP A 148 -25.67 -0.39 -2.44
N HIS A 149 -26.14 -1.10 -1.41
CA HIS A 149 -27.13 -0.56 -0.48
C HIS A 149 -26.57 0.52 0.45
N TRP A 150 -25.26 0.53 0.69
CA TRP A 150 -24.59 1.53 1.52
C TRP A 150 -24.23 2.79 0.75
N LYS A 151 -23.94 2.72 -0.56
CA LYS A 151 -23.59 3.88 -1.41
C LYS A 151 -24.62 4.98 -1.32
N GLU A 152 -25.91 4.65 -1.48
CA GLU A 152 -26.99 5.63 -1.42
C GLU A 152 -27.05 6.40 -0.09
N ILE A 153 -26.70 5.73 1.01
CA ILE A 153 -26.68 6.34 2.36
C ILE A 153 -25.40 7.15 2.54
N ARG A 154 -24.25 6.65 2.05
CA ARG A 154 -22.96 7.31 2.18
C ARG A 154 -22.87 8.64 1.41
N GLU A 155 -23.63 8.79 0.35
CA GLU A 155 -23.73 10.05 -0.41
C GLU A 155 -24.50 11.15 0.33
N LEU A 156 -25.23 10.81 1.37
CA LEU A 156 -25.99 11.77 2.16
C LEU A 156 -25.10 12.52 3.18
N PRO A 157 -25.44 13.76 3.55
CA PRO A 157 -24.84 14.41 4.70
C PRO A 157 -24.99 13.58 5.98
N LEU A 158 -24.01 13.63 6.89
CA LEU A 158 -23.95 12.79 8.09
C LEU A 158 -25.24 12.79 8.91
N ASN A 159 -25.86 13.94 9.13
CA ASN A 159 -27.13 14.05 9.85
C ASN A 159 -28.26 13.26 9.17
N GLN A 160 -28.30 13.24 7.84
CA GLN A 160 -29.28 12.47 7.08
C GLN A 160 -28.97 10.98 7.09
N GLN A 161 -27.68 10.60 7.07
CA GLN A 161 -27.26 9.19 7.29
C GLN A 161 -27.78 8.69 8.64
N ILE A 162 -27.58 9.49 9.71
CA ILE A 162 -28.05 9.14 11.06
C ILE A 162 -29.56 8.92 11.07
N GLU A 163 -30.34 9.83 10.46
CA GLU A 163 -31.82 9.68 10.42
C GLU A 163 -32.22 8.42 9.61
N LYS A 164 -31.62 8.16 8.49
CA LYS A 164 -31.87 6.94 7.71
C LYS A 164 -31.57 5.66 8.49
N LEU A 165 -30.48 5.64 9.23
CA LEU A 165 -30.06 4.47 10.01
C LEU A 165 -30.91 4.24 11.29
N LYS A 166 -31.80 5.18 11.67
CA LYS A 166 -32.80 4.92 12.70
C LYS A 166 -33.95 4.06 12.21
N ASP A 167 -34.22 4.03 10.92
CA ASP A 167 -35.26 3.20 10.31
C ASP A 167 -34.88 1.72 10.34
N ALA A 168 -35.72 0.88 10.92
CA ALA A 168 -35.48 -0.55 11.07
C ALA A 168 -35.46 -1.29 9.72
N GLU A 169 -36.32 -0.89 8.78
CA GLU A 169 -36.36 -1.52 7.44
C GLU A 169 -35.11 -1.17 6.63
N VAL A 170 -34.61 0.07 6.76
CA VAL A 170 -33.35 0.46 6.14
C VAL A 170 -32.21 -0.38 6.71
N ARG A 171 -32.09 -0.50 8.04
CA ARG A 171 -31.04 -1.31 8.66
C ARG A 171 -31.11 -2.78 8.22
N LYS A 172 -32.31 -3.35 8.15
CA LYS A 172 -32.50 -4.73 7.69
C LYS A 172 -31.95 -4.91 6.27
N LYS A 173 -32.32 -4.02 5.34
CA LYS A 173 -31.83 -4.04 3.96
C LYS A 173 -30.31 -3.91 3.82
N LEU A 174 -29.65 -3.25 4.78
CA LEU A 174 -28.19 -3.06 4.76
C LEU A 174 -27.42 -4.28 5.27
N ILE A 175 -28.10 -5.18 5.99
CA ILE A 175 -27.49 -6.39 6.62
C ILE A 175 -27.75 -7.65 5.77
N ASP A 176 -28.89 -7.71 5.08
CA ASP A 176 -29.25 -8.79 4.18
C ASP A 176 -28.44 -8.74 2.88
#